data_4caad95efdcca71c9b72b3957a0ea5f7
#
_entry.id   4caad95efdcca71c9b72b3957a0ea5f7
#
_cell.length_a   1.000
_cell.length_b   1.000
_cell.length_c   1.000
_cell.angle_alpha   90.00
_cell.angle_beta   90.00
_cell.angle_gamma   90.00
#
_symmetry.space_group_name_H-M   'P 1'
#
loop_
_entity.id
_entity.type
_entity.pdbx_description
1 polymer ?
#
loop_
_entity_poly.entity_id
_entity_poly.type
_entity_poly.pdbx_seq_one_letter_code
_entity_poly.pdbx_strand_id
1 'polypeptide(L)'
;EYYVNQKHLDNLLWVWNSPEAEGYPGDEYVDVISRDIYLTEKKATDYKEEYEEIIANTTNQKVAALAEVGYIPDVDMLKKSRIPWAYYMSWSKEFCIGEQYNTVAETKKMYESDYAIKLEQ
;
A
#
# COMPACT_ATOMS: atom_id res chain seq x y z
N GLU A 1 -4.38 21.77 -8.96
CA GLU A 1 -4.80 23.19 -8.94
C GLU A 1 -6.29 23.39 -9.22
N TYR A 2 -6.88 22.77 -10.27
CA TYR A 2 -8.29 22.96 -10.62
C TYR A 2 -9.25 22.60 -9.46
N TYR A 3 -9.10 21.45 -8.85
CA TYR A 3 -10.02 21.00 -7.80
C TYR A 3 -9.89 21.82 -6.51
N VAL A 4 -8.69 22.16 -6.10
CA VAL A 4 -8.45 22.96 -4.89
C VAL A 4 -8.78 24.44 -5.15
N ASN A 5 -8.14 25.06 -6.14
CA ASN A 5 -8.20 26.52 -6.33
C ASN A 5 -9.51 27.01 -6.96
N GLN A 6 -10.13 26.20 -7.86
CA GLN A 6 -11.35 26.62 -8.55
C GLN A 6 -12.63 25.98 -7.99
N LYS A 7 -12.53 24.75 -7.48
CA LYS A 7 -13.68 24.03 -6.90
C LYS A 7 -13.72 24.04 -5.38
N HIS A 8 -12.67 24.55 -4.73
CA HIS A 8 -12.56 24.65 -3.27
C HIS A 8 -12.80 23.30 -2.56
N LEU A 9 -12.22 22.22 -3.13
CA LEU A 9 -12.30 20.88 -2.55
C LEU A 9 -11.09 20.67 -1.63
N ASP A 10 -11.22 21.11 -0.39
CA ASP A 10 -10.13 21.13 0.58
C ASP A 10 -10.07 19.86 1.46
N ASN A 11 -10.97 18.90 1.21
CA ASN A 11 -11.09 17.65 1.96
C ASN A 11 -10.57 16.41 1.20
N LEU A 12 -9.77 16.62 0.16
CA LEU A 12 -9.18 15.55 -0.64
C LEU A 12 -7.77 15.22 -0.13
N LEU A 13 -7.45 13.93 -0.11
CA LEU A 13 -6.08 13.43 0.01
C LEU A 13 -5.57 13.04 -1.38
N TRP A 14 -4.38 13.50 -1.69
CA TRP A 14 -3.77 13.25 -2.99
C TRP A 14 -2.80 12.08 -2.90
N VAL A 15 -3.16 11.00 -3.57
CA VAL A 15 -2.35 9.79 -3.65
C VAL A 15 -1.62 9.77 -4.99
N TRP A 16 -0.30 9.74 -4.94
CA TRP A 16 0.50 9.46 -6.11
C TRP A 16 0.78 7.96 -6.17
N ASN A 17 0.32 7.33 -7.24
CA ASN A 17 0.52 5.90 -7.48
C ASN A 17 1.30 5.71 -8.78
N SER A 18 2.49 5.14 -8.67
CA SER A 18 3.30 4.82 -9.85
C SER A 18 4.22 3.63 -9.57
N PRO A 19 4.43 2.76 -10.54
CA PRO A 19 5.42 1.69 -10.44
C PRO A 19 6.86 2.22 -10.52
N GLU A 20 7.06 3.42 -11.02
CA GLU A 20 8.36 4.02 -11.29
C GLU A 20 8.50 5.37 -10.57
N ALA A 21 9.74 5.70 -10.20
CA ALA A 21 10.07 6.96 -9.54
C ALA A 21 9.90 8.19 -10.45
N GLU A 22 9.95 7.97 -11.75
CA GLU A 22 9.81 9.05 -12.72
C GLU A 22 8.41 9.67 -12.66
N GLY A 23 8.36 10.99 -12.67
CA GLY A 23 7.11 11.73 -12.64
C GLY A 23 6.55 12.01 -11.25
N TYR A 24 7.32 11.80 -10.17
CA TYR A 24 6.91 12.28 -8.85
C TYR A 24 6.77 13.82 -8.87
N PRO A 25 5.56 14.34 -8.59
CA PRO A 25 5.30 15.76 -8.76
C PRO A 25 5.90 16.67 -7.67
N GLY A 26 6.37 16.08 -6.60
CA GLY A 26 6.91 16.78 -5.42
C GLY A 26 6.02 16.66 -4.19
N ASP A 27 6.65 16.80 -3.04
CA ASP A 27 6.00 16.61 -1.72
C ASP A 27 4.84 17.56 -1.47
N GLU A 28 4.85 18.75 -2.08
CA GLU A 28 3.80 19.75 -1.92
C GLU A 28 2.47 19.36 -2.59
N TYR A 29 2.49 18.39 -3.51
CA TYR A 29 1.30 17.94 -4.25
C TYR A 29 0.79 16.57 -3.82
N VAL A 30 1.51 15.88 -2.92
CA VAL A 30 1.24 14.49 -2.58
C VAL A 30 1.10 14.32 -1.07
N ASP A 31 0.02 13.69 -0.63
CA ASP A 31 -0.19 13.30 0.76
C ASP A 31 0.28 11.87 1.02
N VAL A 32 -0.01 10.97 0.08
CA VAL A 32 0.32 9.54 0.16
C VAL A 32 1.04 9.11 -1.11
N ILE A 33 2.13 8.40 -0.96
CA ILE A 33 2.78 7.69 -2.07
C ILE A 33 2.37 6.23 -2.06
N SER A 34 2.20 5.64 -3.23
CA SER A 34 1.77 4.25 -3.31
C SER A 34 2.33 3.52 -4.52
N ARG A 35 2.25 2.19 -4.48
CA ARG A 35 2.75 1.34 -5.54
C ARG A 35 1.85 0.13 -5.75
N ASP A 36 1.73 -0.30 -7.02
CA ASP A 36 1.13 -1.56 -7.41
C ASP A 36 2.22 -2.61 -7.55
N ILE A 37 2.07 -3.76 -6.87
CA ILE A 37 3.11 -4.78 -6.84
C ILE A 37 2.52 -6.15 -7.13
N TYR A 38 2.98 -6.75 -8.22
CA TYR A 38 2.60 -8.10 -8.63
C TYR A 38 3.85 -8.98 -8.74
N LEU A 39 4.14 -9.72 -7.68
CA LEU A 39 5.25 -10.67 -7.68
C LEU A 39 4.97 -11.82 -8.64
N THR A 40 5.99 -12.26 -9.35
CA THR A 40 5.89 -13.40 -10.29
C THR A 40 5.73 -14.74 -9.57
N GLU A 41 6.26 -14.83 -8.36
CA GLU A 41 6.19 -16.02 -7.53
C GLU A 41 5.73 -15.67 -6.12
N LYS A 42 4.97 -16.60 -5.51
CA LYS A 42 4.51 -16.45 -4.13
C LYS A 42 5.69 -16.56 -3.17
N LYS A 43 5.89 -15.52 -2.39
CA LYS A 43 6.81 -15.51 -1.24
C LYS A 43 6.20 -14.71 -0.09
N ALA A 44 6.48 -15.12 1.14
CA ALA A 44 6.18 -14.27 2.27
C ALA A 44 7.04 -12.99 2.19
N THR A 45 6.40 -11.82 2.29
CA THR A 45 7.08 -10.52 2.15
C THR A 45 6.37 -9.45 2.99
N ASP A 46 7.12 -8.49 3.45
CA ASP A 46 6.64 -7.23 4.03
C ASP A 46 6.78 -6.05 3.05
N TYR A 47 7.26 -6.34 1.85
CA TYR A 47 7.51 -5.33 0.80
C TYR A 47 8.47 -4.22 1.24
N LYS A 48 9.47 -4.58 2.04
CA LYS A 48 10.43 -3.61 2.58
C LYS A 48 11.26 -2.93 1.49
N GLU A 49 11.74 -3.69 0.52
CA GLU A 49 12.57 -3.16 -0.57
C GLU A 49 11.78 -2.13 -1.38
N GLU A 50 10.54 -2.45 -1.71
CA GLU A 50 9.63 -1.59 -2.44
C GLU A 50 9.25 -0.33 -1.63
N TYR A 51 9.12 -0.47 -0.31
CA TYR A 51 8.94 0.68 0.58
C TYR A 51 10.13 1.63 0.52
N GLU A 52 11.34 1.11 0.68
CA GLU A 52 12.57 1.90 0.65
C GLU A 52 12.75 2.61 -0.69
N GLU A 53 12.40 1.94 -1.81
CA GLU A 53 12.46 2.53 -3.14
C GLU A 53 11.50 3.71 -3.30
N ILE A 54 10.24 3.59 -2.92
CA ILE A 54 9.28 4.70 -3.12
C ILE A 54 9.52 5.86 -2.18
N ILE A 55 9.91 5.60 -0.92
CA ILE A 55 10.24 6.65 0.06
C ILE A 55 11.45 7.47 -0.38
N ALA A 56 12.42 6.87 -1.07
CA ALA A 56 13.59 7.57 -1.57
C ALA A 56 13.28 8.71 -2.56
N ASN A 57 12.06 8.74 -3.12
CA ASN A 57 11.62 9.83 -4.00
C ASN A 57 11.11 11.07 -3.24
N THR A 58 10.91 10.95 -1.94
CA THR A 58 10.38 12.03 -1.11
C THR A 58 11.50 12.72 -0.33
N THR A 59 11.37 14.02 -0.12
CA THR A 59 12.27 14.80 0.74
C THR A 59 11.79 14.82 2.19
N ASN A 60 10.47 14.80 2.38
CA ASN A 60 9.85 14.60 3.68
C ASN A 60 9.18 13.23 3.66
N GLN A 61 9.43 12.42 4.66
CA GLN A 61 8.86 11.08 4.73
C GLN A 61 7.34 11.13 4.60
N LYS A 62 6.84 10.69 3.45
CA LYS A 62 5.40 10.61 3.17
C LYS A 62 4.80 9.31 3.71
N VAL A 63 3.50 9.34 3.91
CA VAL A 63 2.74 8.12 4.15
C VAL A 63 2.81 7.23 2.92
N ALA A 64 3.15 5.96 3.09
CA ALA A 64 3.29 5.01 2.00
C ALA A 64 2.21 3.93 2.05
N ALA A 65 1.73 3.49 0.89
CA ALA A 65 0.71 2.46 0.77
C ALA A 65 1.00 1.46 -0.35
N LEU A 66 0.50 0.24 -0.18
CA LEU A 66 0.43 -0.77 -1.21
C LEU A 66 -0.92 -0.61 -1.92
N ALA A 67 -0.97 0.18 -3.00
CA ALA A 67 -2.23 0.49 -3.68
C ALA A 67 -2.87 -0.73 -4.32
N GLU A 68 -2.05 -1.61 -4.88
CA GLU A 68 -2.48 -2.92 -5.34
C GLU A 68 -1.41 -3.97 -5.08
N VAL A 69 -1.81 -5.13 -4.59
CA VAL A 69 -0.91 -6.27 -4.45
C VAL A 69 -1.57 -7.56 -4.92
N GLY A 70 -0.80 -8.40 -5.59
CA GLY A 70 -1.23 -9.76 -5.93
C GLY A 70 -1.22 -10.66 -4.71
N TYR A 71 -0.14 -10.65 -3.94
CA TYR A 71 -0.01 -11.37 -2.67
C TYR A 71 -0.09 -10.40 -1.50
N ILE A 72 -0.93 -10.69 -0.51
CA ILE A 72 -1.02 -9.86 0.69
C ILE A 72 0.30 -9.90 1.48
N PRO A 73 0.68 -8.82 2.16
CA PRO A 73 1.88 -8.83 2.99
C PRO A 73 1.76 -9.82 4.15
N ASP A 74 2.88 -10.43 4.53
CA ASP A 74 2.92 -11.32 5.70
C ASP A 74 2.94 -10.49 6.99
N VAL A 75 1.93 -10.69 7.82
CA VAL A 75 1.74 -9.87 9.03
C VAL A 75 2.83 -10.08 10.09
N ASP A 76 3.44 -11.26 10.16
CA ASP A 76 4.52 -11.50 11.12
C ASP A 76 5.81 -10.81 10.65
N MET A 77 6.05 -10.76 9.35
CA MET A 77 7.14 -9.99 8.78
C MET A 77 6.94 -8.49 9.02
N LEU A 78 5.73 -7.97 8.78
CA LEU A 78 5.38 -6.57 9.08
C LEU A 78 5.59 -6.21 10.55
N LYS A 79 5.15 -7.07 11.47
CA LYS A 79 5.39 -6.89 12.92
C LYS A 79 6.87 -6.83 13.27
N LYS A 80 7.68 -7.68 12.63
CA LYS A 80 9.12 -7.78 12.87
C LYS A 80 9.88 -6.60 12.28
N SER A 81 9.62 -6.26 11.02
CA SER A 81 10.31 -5.18 10.31
C SER A 81 9.83 -3.79 10.71
N ARG A 82 8.57 -3.70 11.15
CA ARG A 82 7.88 -2.43 11.45
C ARG A 82 7.86 -1.46 10.27
N ILE A 83 7.83 -1.98 9.05
CA ILE A 83 7.64 -1.15 7.86
C ILE A 83 6.25 -0.51 7.92
N PRO A 84 6.15 0.81 7.90
CA PRO A 84 4.92 1.53 8.20
C PRO A 84 4.04 1.71 6.95
N TRP A 85 3.67 0.62 6.29
CA TRP A 85 2.63 0.68 5.27
C TRP A 85 1.31 1.13 5.90
N ALA A 86 0.70 2.19 5.37
CA ALA A 86 -0.56 2.72 5.89
C ALA A 86 -1.74 1.80 5.60
N TYR A 87 -1.77 1.25 4.40
CA TYR A 87 -2.75 0.25 4.00
C TYR A 87 -2.20 -0.63 2.88
N TYR A 88 -2.86 -1.75 2.65
CA TYR A 88 -2.73 -2.53 1.43
C TYR A 88 -4.10 -2.83 0.84
N MET A 89 -4.16 -3.03 -0.46
CA MET A 89 -5.34 -3.51 -1.16
C MET A 89 -4.95 -4.68 -2.05
N SER A 90 -5.55 -5.85 -1.82
CA SER A 90 -5.40 -6.96 -2.75
C SER A 90 -6.24 -6.69 -4.00
N TRP A 91 -5.73 -7.09 -5.17
CA TRP A 91 -6.51 -6.96 -6.40
C TRP A 91 -7.72 -7.89 -6.41
N SER A 92 -8.63 -7.66 -7.35
CA SER A 92 -9.93 -8.34 -7.45
C SER A 92 -9.86 -9.79 -7.94
N LYS A 93 -11.01 -10.46 -8.01
CA LYS A 93 -11.21 -11.81 -8.55
C LYS A 93 -10.29 -12.85 -7.88
N GLU A 94 -9.48 -13.55 -8.69
CA GLU A 94 -8.59 -14.63 -8.24
C GLU A 94 -7.62 -14.24 -7.12
N PHE A 95 -7.30 -12.95 -6.97
CA PHE A 95 -6.46 -12.47 -5.87
C PHE A 95 -7.21 -12.39 -4.54
N CYS A 96 -8.54 -12.24 -4.57
CA CYS A 96 -9.40 -12.16 -3.39
C CYS A 96 -10.27 -13.41 -3.19
N ILE A 97 -10.66 -14.06 -4.28
CA ILE A 97 -11.61 -15.16 -4.28
C ILE A 97 -10.91 -16.45 -4.72
N GLY A 98 -10.94 -17.44 -3.86
CA GLY A 98 -10.17 -18.68 -4.05
C GLY A 98 -8.84 -18.63 -3.33
N GLU A 99 -8.05 -19.67 -3.46
CA GLU A 99 -6.78 -19.82 -2.74
C GLU A 99 -5.56 -19.88 -3.66
N GLN A 100 -5.72 -19.39 -4.88
CA GLN A 100 -4.64 -19.44 -5.87
C GLN A 100 -3.48 -18.50 -5.49
N TYR A 101 -3.80 -17.30 -5.03
CA TYR A 101 -2.83 -16.29 -4.65
C TYR A 101 -2.73 -16.15 -3.13
N ASN A 102 -3.84 -15.89 -2.47
CA ASN A 102 -3.90 -15.67 -1.04
C ASN A 102 -4.81 -16.72 -0.40
N THR A 103 -4.28 -17.55 0.49
CA THR A 103 -5.07 -18.57 1.16
C THR A 103 -6.01 -17.95 2.20
N VAL A 104 -7.10 -18.65 2.51
CA VAL A 104 -8.00 -18.25 3.61
C VAL A 104 -7.24 -18.13 4.93
N ALA A 105 -6.26 -18.99 5.17
CA ALA A 105 -5.45 -18.96 6.39
C ALA A 105 -4.59 -17.69 6.48
N GLU A 106 -3.95 -17.25 5.38
CA GLU A 106 -3.15 -16.01 5.33
C GLU A 106 -4.04 -14.77 5.53
N THR A 107 -5.15 -14.72 4.83
CA THR A 107 -6.11 -13.62 4.95
C THR A 107 -6.66 -13.55 6.37
N LYS A 108 -7.07 -14.68 6.94
CA LYS A 108 -7.57 -14.75 8.31
C LYS A 108 -6.51 -14.31 9.33
N LYS A 109 -5.26 -14.78 9.19
CA LYS A 109 -4.13 -14.38 10.04
C LYS A 109 -3.91 -12.88 10.03
N MET A 110 -4.01 -12.23 8.86
CA MET A 110 -3.92 -10.77 8.74
C MET A 110 -5.08 -10.09 9.45
N TYR A 111 -6.34 -10.50 9.16
CA TYR A 111 -7.53 -9.88 9.73
C TYR A 111 -7.67 -10.09 11.26
N GLU A 112 -7.23 -11.20 11.80
CA GLU A 112 -7.26 -11.49 13.24
C GLU A 112 -6.07 -10.88 13.99
N SER A 113 -5.10 -10.33 13.27
CA SER A 113 -3.93 -9.70 13.88
C SER A 113 -4.30 -8.40 14.60
N ASP A 114 -3.70 -8.19 15.76
CA ASP A 114 -3.72 -6.93 16.50
C ASP A 114 -2.90 -5.81 15.83
N TYR A 115 -2.08 -6.16 14.83
CA TYR A 115 -1.30 -5.23 14.03
C TYR A 115 -2.14 -4.56 12.92
N ALA A 116 -3.16 -5.23 12.43
CA ALA A 116 -4.01 -4.71 11.37
C ALA A 116 -5.17 -3.88 11.95
N ILE A 117 -5.27 -2.63 11.50
CA ILE A 117 -6.43 -1.79 11.79
C ILE A 117 -7.55 -2.18 10.84
N LYS A 118 -8.72 -2.45 11.38
CA LYS A 118 -9.91 -2.85 10.63
C LYS A 118 -11.13 -2.09 11.14
N LEU A 119 -12.17 -2.01 10.31
CA LEU A 119 -13.45 -1.48 10.75
C LEU A 119 -14.03 -2.42 11.83
N GLU A 120 -14.36 -1.87 12.97
CA GLU A 120 -15.16 -2.57 13.97
C GLU A 120 -16.60 -2.67 13.44
N GLN A 121 -17.17 -3.88 13.56
CA GLN A 121 -18.57 -4.12 13.17
C GLN A 121 -19.50 -3.73 14.31
#